data_943fec85dc359e2f00b420289809d40a
#
_entry.id   943fec85dc359e2f00b420289809d40a
#
_cell.length_a   1.000
_cell.length_b   1.000
_cell.length_c   1.000
_cell.angle_alpha   90.00
_cell.angle_beta   90.00
_cell.angle_gamma   90.00
#
_symmetry.space_group_name_H-M   'P 1'
#
loop_
_entity.id
_entity.type
_entity.pdbx_description
1 polymer ?
#
loop_
_entity_poly.entity_id
_entity_poly.type
_entity_poly.pdbx_seq_one_letter_code
_entity_poly.pdbx_strand_id
1 'polypeptide(L)'
;KKSFEAAEKLTLETATHPRNKSLKPVSVTPVFPDFKVWPQNFVRLTFDEDPTLDVEGVSDAMEDVKEKAMQKAIVKPMMVEDEAGRPDKFIALMLPKDAANAENVKILDENENENGTEYDWVREYKYAVKTEDINTICFYFGKDRVTYADLNTKITCQKKAKSTKGREGQAWKPVSVHVKKRKRTEEEEEKRSAKLAAIEA
;
A
#
# COMPACT_ATOMS: atom_id res chain seq x y z
N LYS A 1 -7.89 -7.31 -31.68
CA LYS A 1 -8.36 -8.68 -31.94
C LYS A 1 -7.23 -9.58 -32.42
N LYS A 2 -6.52 -9.26 -33.52
CA LYS A 2 -5.37 -10.07 -34.01
C LYS A 2 -4.23 -10.29 -33.02
N SER A 3 -3.94 -9.33 -32.14
CA SER A 3 -2.87 -9.46 -31.12
C SER A 3 -3.24 -10.45 -30.00
N PHE A 4 -4.50 -10.50 -29.61
CA PHE A 4 -4.97 -11.49 -28.63
C PHE A 4 -4.96 -12.90 -29.21
N GLU A 5 -5.43 -13.07 -30.44
CA GLU A 5 -5.38 -14.36 -31.15
C GLU A 5 -3.95 -14.87 -31.36
N ALA A 6 -2.98 -13.95 -31.55
CA ALA A 6 -1.57 -14.29 -31.63
C ALA A 6 -0.97 -14.66 -30.26
N ALA A 7 -1.38 -13.97 -29.19
CA ALA A 7 -0.93 -14.26 -27.83
C ALA A 7 -1.45 -15.61 -27.32
N GLU A 8 -2.68 -15.98 -27.68
CA GLU A 8 -3.29 -17.27 -27.32
C GLU A 8 -2.55 -18.47 -27.91
N LYS A 9 -1.89 -18.26 -29.06
CA LYS A 9 -1.11 -19.31 -29.76
C LYS A 9 0.36 -19.36 -29.33
N LEU A 10 0.78 -18.48 -28.41
CA LEU A 10 2.16 -18.46 -27.91
C LEU A 10 2.42 -19.69 -27.02
N THR A 11 3.41 -20.47 -27.41
CA THR A 11 3.94 -21.61 -26.63
C THR A 11 5.44 -21.39 -26.37
N LEU A 12 6.04 -22.24 -25.54
CA LEU A 12 7.48 -22.19 -25.29
C LEU A 12 8.31 -22.39 -26.59
N GLU A 13 7.78 -23.11 -27.56
CA GLU A 13 8.46 -23.37 -28.82
C GLU A 13 8.32 -22.21 -29.82
N THR A 14 7.18 -21.53 -29.81
CA THR A 14 6.85 -20.46 -30.77
C THR A 14 7.23 -19.08 -30.30
N ALA A 15 7.43 -18.90 -28.99
CA ALA A 15 7.80 -17.62 -28.42
C ALA A 15 9.26 -17.28 -28.74
N THR A 16 9.51 -16.09 -29.28
CA THR A 16 10.83 -15.60 -29.63
C THR A 16 11.08 -14.22 -29.01
N HIS A 17 12.28 -14.01 -28.48
CA HIS A 17 12.64 -12.71 -27.93
C HIS A 17 12.76 -11.66 -29.05
N PRO A 18 12.13 -10.46 -28.95
CA PRO A 18 12.03 -9.51 -30.06
C PRO A 18 13.38 -8.94 -30.51
N ARG A 19 14.35 -8.80 -29.59
CA ARG A 19 15.66 -8.23 -29.90
C ARG A 19 16.78 -9.26 -30.03
N ASN A 20 16.70 -10.36 -29.31
CA ASN A 20 17.73 -11.39 -29.30
C ASN A 20 17.15 -12.79 -29.55
N LYS A 21 17.23 -13.24 -30.78
CA LYS A 21 16.66 -14.51 -31.22
C LYS A 21 17.38 -15.76 -30.66
N SER A 22 18.56 -15.59 -30.06
CA SER A 22 19.28 -16.70 -29.42
C SER A 22 18.71 -17.07 -28.02
N LEU A 23 17.94 -16.15 -27.41
CA LEU A 23 17.29 -16.39 -26.15
C LEU A 23 16.03 -17.23 -26.34
N LYS A 24 15.93 -18.30 -25.57
CA LYS A 24 14.74 -19.16 -25.51
C LYS A 24 13.95 -18.88 -24.27
N PRO A 25 12.61 -18.87 -24.32
CA PRO A 25 11.78 -18.74 -23.13
C PRO A 25 11.94 -19.96 -22.23
N VAL A 26 11.94 -19.76 -20.93
CA VAL A 26 11.96 -20.80 -19.90
C VAL A 26 10.54 -21.18 -19.50
N SER A 27 9.65 -20.20 -19.43
CA SER A 27 8.24 -20.39 -19.08
C SER A 27 7.37 -19.35 -19.79
N VAL A 28 6.12 -19.67 -19.97
CA VAL A 28 5.06 -18.75 -20.44
C VAL A 28 3.97 -18.77 -19.38
N THR A 29 3.68 -17.60 -18.83
CA THR A 29 2.67 -17.46 -17.78
C THR A 29 1.55 -16.54 -18.26
N PRO A 30 0.28 -16.94 -18.15
CA PRO A 30 -0.83 -16.09 -18.54
C PRO A 30 -0.98 -14.89 -17.60
N VAL A 31 -1.39 -13.76 -18.18
CA VAL A 31 -1.59 -12.50 -17.44
C VAL A 31 -3.06 -12.11 -17.50
N PHE A 32 -3.68 -11.90 -16.34
CA PHE A 32 -5.09 -11.55 -16.21
C PHE A 32 -5.30 -10.33 -15.30
N PRO A 33 -6.38 -9.56 -15.51
CA PRO A 33 -6.81 -8.58 -14.52
C PRO A 33 -7.09 -9.25 -13.17
N ASP A 34 -6.73 -8.60 -12.07
CA ASP A 34 -7.09 -9.12 -10.75
C ASP A 34 -8.44 -8.54 -10.31
N PHE A 35 -9.53 -9.22 -10.68
CA PHE A 35 -10.88 -8.79 -10.33
C PHE A 35 -11.18 -8.77 -8.84
N LYS A 36 -10.43 -9.50 -8.00
CA LYS A 36 -10.63 -9.50 -6.55
C LYS A 36 -10.19 -8.19 -5.91
N VAL A 37 -9.13 -7.58 -6.45
CA VAL A 37 -8.58 -6.32 -5.94
C VAL A 37 -8.94 -5.12 -6.81
N TRP A 38 -9.51 -5.32 -7.99
CA TRP A 38 -9.90 -4.26 -8.93
C TRP A 38 -10.79 -3.16 -8.33
N PRO A 39 -11.76 -3.48 -7.44
CA PRO A 39 -12.56 -2.44 -6.79
C PRO A 39 -11.79 -1.57 -5.78
N GLN A 40 -10.55 -1.93 -5.48
CA GLN A 40 -9.69 -1.18 -4.56
C GLN A 40 -8.86 -0.16 -5.34
N ASN A 41 -8.68 1.03 -4.77
CA ASN A 41 -7.82 2.05 -5.35
C ASN A 41 -6.42 1.91 -4.75
N PHE A 42 -5.46 1.51 -5.57
CA PHE A 42 -4.06 1.47 -5.18
C PHE A 42 -3.39 2.81 -5.46
N VAL A 43 -2.46 3.20 -4.60
CA VAL A 43 -1.67 4.40 -4.76
C VAL A 43 -0.19 4.07 -4.58
N ARG A 44 0.66 4.71 -5.37
CA ARG A 44 2.11 4.63 -5.20
C ARG A 44 2.58 5.74 -4.27
N LEU A 45 3.08 5.36 -3.10
CA LEU A 45 3.70 6.28 -2.16
C LEU A 45 5.20 6.42 -2.47
N THR A 46 5.70 7.64 -2.48
CA THR A 46 7.13 7.93 -2.60
C THR A 46 7.51 8.86 -1.46
N PHE A 47 8.41 8.43 -0.62
CA PHE A 47 8.96 9.22 0.48
C PHE A 47 10.23 9.93 0.04
N ASP A 48 10.53 11.08 0.62
CA ASP A 48 11.75 11.85 0.40
C ASP A 48 13.00 11.17 0.99
N GLU A 49 12.82 10.40 2.06
CA GLU A 49 13.85 9.58 2.71
C GLU A 49 13.24 8.25 3.15
N ASP A 50 14.10 7.28 3.54
CA ASP A 50 13.64 6.02 4.12
C ASP A 50 12.81 6.29 5.40
N PRO A 51 11.51 5.93 5.41
CA PRO A 51 10.64 6.20 6.53
C PRO A 51 10.98 5.38 7.79
N THR A 52 11.80 4.33 7.67
CA THR A 52 12.22 3.49 8.81
C THR A 52 13.33 4.10 9.64
N LEU A 53 14.02 5.13 9.16
CA LEU A 53 15.12 5.80 9.88
C LEU A 53 14.69 6.45 11.20
N ASP A 54 13.41 6.81 11.33
CA ASP A 54 12.85 7.40 12.56
C ASP A 54 12.27 6.32 13.52
N VAL A 55 12.49 5.02 13.24
CA VAL A 55 11.87 3.91 14.00
C VAL A 55 12.91 3.22 14.86
N GLU A 56 12.71 3.26 16.18
CA GLU A 56 13.59 2.60 17.14
C GLU A 56 13.60 1.07 16.91
N GLY A 57 14.79 0.47 16.90
CA GLY A 57 14.99 -0.96 16.65
C GLY A 57 14.86 -1.41 15.19
N VAL A 58 14.46 -0.53 14.29
CA VAL A 58 14.34 -0.80 12.84
C VAL A 58 15.33 0.01 12.02
N SER A 59 15.70 1.21 12.48
CA SER A 59 16.60 2.13 11.75
C SER A 59 17.92 1.48 11.32
N ASP A 60 18.53 0.70 12.20
CA ASP A 60 19.80 0.01 11.97
C ASP A 60 19.64 -1.47 11.59
N ALA A 61 18.40 -1.92 11.38
CA ALA A 61 18.11 -3.29 11.01
C ALA A 61 18.46 -3.59 9.54
N MET A 62 18.55 -4.88 9.20
CA MET A 62 18.72 -5.33 7.82
C MET A 62 17.51 -4.96 6.97
N GLU A 63 17.70 -4.84 5.67
CA GLU A 63 16.68 -4.37 4.72
C GLU A 63 15.41 -5.24 4.73
N ASP A 64 15.54 -6.55 4.90
CA ASP A 64 14.41 -7.47 5.01
C ASP A 64 13.51 -7.20 6.22
N VAL A 65 14.10 -6.78 7.35
CA VAL A 65 13.36 -6.38 8.56
C VAL A 65 12.61 -5.06 8.32
N LYS A 66 13.27 -4.10 7.68
CA LYS A 66 12.66 -2.82 7.28
C LYS A 66 11.49 -3.02 6.34
N GLU A 67 11.66 -3.86 5.33
CA GLU A 67 10.60 -4.19 4.38
C GLU A 67 9.39 -4.84 5.09
N LYS A 68 9.62 -5.83 5.96
CA LYS A 68 8.55 -6.49 6.72
C LYS A 68 7.82 -5.52 7.65
N ALA A 69 8.55 -4.60 8.30
CA ALA A 69 7.95 -3.55 9.11
C ALA A 69 7.04 -2.64 8.27
N MET A 70 7.52 -2.22 7.11
CA MET A 70 6.75 -1.38 6.18
C MET A 70 5.55 -2.09 5.57
N GLN A 71 5.58 -3.39 5.35
CA GLN A 71 4.42 -4.19 4.92
C GLN A 71 3.28 -4.18 5.94
N LYS A 72 3.59 -3.95 7.22
CA LYS A 72 2.59 -3.80 8.30
C LYS A 72 2.26 -2.34 8.62
N ALA A 73 2.91 -1.39 7.97
CA ALA A 73 2.69 0.03 8.21
C ALA A 73 1.25 0.44 7.86
N ILE A 74 0.75 1.40 8.62
CA ILE A 74 -0.50 2.10 8.32
C ILE A 74 -0.15 3.51 7.89
N VAL A 75 -0.58 3.86 6.69
CA VAL A 75 -0.43 5.19 6.12
C VAL A 75 -1.82 5.81 6.02
N LYS A 76 -2.09 6.84 6.83
CA LYS A 76 -3.42 7.42 6.96
C LYS A 76 -3.40 8.91 6.66
N PRO A 77 -4.20 9.40 5.69
CA PRO A 77 -4.40 10.83 5.50
C PRO A 77 -5.21 11.39 6.68
N MET A 78 -4.75 12.50 7.21
CA MET A 78 -5.32 13.20 8.34
C MET A 78 -5.56 14.67 7.99
N MET A 79 -6.55 15.27 8.65
CA MET A 79 -6.80 16.70 8.61
C MET A 79 -7.10 17.16 10.03
N VAL A 80 -6.37 18.15 10.48
CA VAL A 80 -6.56 18.80 11.77
C VAL A 80 -6.61 20.31 11.56
N GLU A 81 -7.22 21.02 12.45
CA GLU A 81 -7.19 22.48 12.45
C GLU A 81 -5.97 22.96 13.24
N ASP A 82 -5.21 23.92 12.66
CA ASP A 82 -4.13 24.58 13.37
C ASP A 82 -4.69 25.59 14.41
N GLU A 83 -3.81 26.21 15.20
CA GLU A 83 -4.19 27.19 16.22
C GLU A 83 -4.96 28.41 15.64
N ALA A 84 -4.86 28.64 14.33
CA ALA A 84 -5.54 29.70 13.61
C ALA A 84 -6.84 29.24 12.92
N GLY A 85 -7.30 28.00 13.18
CA GLY A 85 -8.48 27.41 12.56
C GLY A 85 -8.31 27.02 11.10
N ARG A 86 -7.07 26.93 10.59
CA ARG A 86 -6.79 26.55 9.20
C ARG A 86 -6.59 25.05 9.09
N PRO A 87 -7.14 24.40 8.04
CA PRO A 87 -6.98 22.96 7.86
C PRO A 87 -5.51 22.60 7.52
N ASP A 88 -4.86 21.85 8.39
CA ASP A 88 -3.55 21.24 8.14
C ASP A 88 -3.76 19.78 7.70
N LYS A 89 -3.42 19.49 6.44
CA LYS A 89 -3.58 18.17 5.83
C LYS A 89 -2.21 17.49 5.74
N PHE A 90 -2.12 16.28 6.26
CA PHE A 90 -0.90 15.49 6.24
C PHE A 90 -1.19 13.99 6.18
N ILE A 91 -0.16 13.22 5.90
CA ILE A 91 -0.17 11.77 6.03
C ILE A 91 0.55 11.38 7.30
N ALA A 92 -0.10 10.57 8.13
CA ALA A 92 0.52 9.93 9.29
C ALA A 92 1.02 8.54 8.92
N LEU A 93 2.27 8.25 9.27
CA LEU A 93 2.86 6.91 9.21
C LEU A 93 2.86 6.32 10.60
N MET A 94 2.30 5.12 10.72
CA MET A 94 2.25 4.35 11.95
C MET A 94 2.80 2.95 11.69
N LEU A 95 3.63 2.46 12.60
CA LEU A 95 4.15 1.09 12.57
C LEU A 95 3.71 0.33 13.83
N PRO A 96 3.64 -1.01 13.76
CA PRO A 96 3.41 -1.80 14.97
C PRO A 96 4.46 -1.45 16.03
N LYS A 97 4.07 -1.41 17.30
CA LYS A 97 4.96 -1.10 18.42
C LYS A 97 6.20 -2.01 18.47
N ASP A 98 6.05 -3.26 18.04
CA ASP A 98 7.16 -4.21 17.89
C ASP A 98 7.53 -4.39 16.40
N ALA A 99 7.83 -3.29 15.73
CA ALA A 99 8.10 -3.27 14.30
C ALA A 99 9.35 -4.08 13.91
N ALA A 100 10.33 -4.21 14.81
CA ALA A 100 11.52 -5.04 14.59
C ALA A 100 11.17 -6.54 14.46
N ASN A 101 10.07 -6.97 15.09
CA ASN A 101 9.54 -8.35 15.02
C ASN A 101 8.22 -8.40 14.21
N ALA A 102 8.12 -7.60 13.16
CA ALA A 102 6.88 -7.45 12.39
C ALA A 102 6.30 -8.77 11.82
N GLU A 103 7.13 -9.81 11.65
CA GLU A 103 6.66 -11.15 11.25
C GLU A 103 5.63 -11.72 12.22
N ASN A 104 5.80 -11.48 13.52
CA ASN A 104 4.94 -11.98 14.58
C ASN A 104 3.72 -11.10 14.85
N VAL A 105 3.71 -9.90 14.26
CA VAL A 105 2.58 -8.97 14.45
C VAL A 105 1.38 -9.43 13.65
N LYS A 106 0.31 -9.78 14.35
CA LYS A 106 -0.99 -10.11 13.78
C LYS A 106 -1.98 -9.01 14.14
N ILE A 107 -2.71 -8.51 13.16
CA ILE A 107 -3.87 -7.65 13.41
C ILE A 107 -5.02 -8.59 13.72
N LEU A 108 -5.40 -8.66 15.00
CA LEU A 108 -6.38 -9.59 15.50
C LEU A 108 -7.82 -9.08 15.27
N ASP A 109 -8.75 -10.01 15.10
CA ASP A 109 -10.17 -9.71 15.05
C ASP A 109 -10.69 -9.29 16.45
N GLU A 110 -11.82 -8.59 16.49
CA GLU A 110 -12.39 -8.07 17.74
C GLU A 110 -12.64 -9.16 18.79
N ASN A 111 -12.98 -10.38 18.33
CA ASN A 111 -13.24 -11.52 19.19
C ASN A 111 -11.98 -12.14 19.81
N GLU A 112 -10.79 -11.84 19.25
CA GLU A 112 -9.52 -12.41 19.69
C GLU A 112 -8.75 -11.47 20.64
N ASN A 113 -8.95 -10.16 20.48
CA ASN A 113 -8.29 -9.17 21.31
C ASN A 113 -9.12 -7.87 21.41
N GLU A 114 -9.67 -7.58 22.57
CA GLU A 114 -10.45 -6.37 22.83
C GLU A 114 -9.64 -5.08 22.57
N ASN A 115 -8.35 -5.10 22.89
CA ASN A 115 -7.49 -3.92 22.77
C ASN A 115 -6.93 -3.71 21.36
N GLY A 116 -6.96 -4.73 20.47
CA GLY A 116 -6.35 -4.65 19.14
C GLY A 116 -4.82 -4.69 19.18
N THR A 117 -4.20 -4.54 18.01
CA THR A 117 -2.75 -4.45 17.85
C THR A 117 -2.32 -2.99 18.05
N GLU A 118 -1.35 -2.76 18.93
CA GLU A 118 -0.82 -1.43 19.24
C GLU A 118 0.15 -0.96 18.15
N TYR A 119 -0.01 0.30 17.74
CA TYR A 119 0.82 0.97 16.74
C TYR A 119 1.37 2.26 17.29
N ASP A 120 2.62 2.54 16.98
CA ASP A 120 3.29 3.79 17.29
C ASP A 120 3.15 4.79 16.15
N TRP A 121 2.93 6.06 16.51
CA TRP A 121 2.92 7.16 15.59
C TRP A 121 4.35 7.58 15.26
N VAL A 122 4.84 7.17 14.09
CA VAL A 122 6.24 7.38 13.70
C VAL A 122 6.47 8.80 13.20
N ARG A 123 5.75 9.21 12.14
CA ARG A 123 6.04 10.47 11.46
C ARG A 123 4.84 11.03 10.72
N GLU A 124 4.90 12.34 10.48
CA GLU A 124 3.95 13.08 9.64
C GLU A 124 4.64 13.57 8.38
N TYR A 125 3.90 13.53 7.26
CA TYR A 125 4.37 13.95 5.96
C TYR A 125 3.40 14.94 5.32
N LYS A 126 3.93 16.03 4.77
CA LYS A 126 3.21 16.81 3.75
C LYS A 126 3.13 15.96 2.49
N TYR A 127 2.05 16.06 1.75
CA TYR A 127 1.89 15.24 0.57
C TYR A 127 1.33 16.02 -0.62
N ALA A 128 1.72 15.57 -1.80
CA ALA A 128 1.16 16.00 -3.07
C ALA A 128 0.63 14.78 -3.84
N VAL A 129 -0.61 14.88 -4.30
CA VAL A 129 -1.24 13.84 -5.12
C VAL A 129 -1.08 14.21 -6.58
N LYS A 130 -0.60 13.27 -7.39
CA LYS A 130 -0.56 13.36 -8.84
C LYS A 130 -1.29 12.17 -9.42
N THR A 131 -2.25 12.45 -10.28
CA THR A 131 -2.83 11.42 -11.15
C THR A 131 -2.02 11.46 -12.45
N GLU A 132 -1.38 10.37 -12.79
CA GLU A 132 -0.58 10.27 -14.01
C GLU A 132 -1.50 9.83 -15.15
N ASP A 133 -1.39 10.48 -16.33
CA ASP A 133 -2.13 10.10 -17.54
C ASP A 133 -1.59 8.80 -18.16
N ILE A 134 -0.46 8.32 -17.67
CA ILE A 134 0.17 7.07 -18.12
C ILE A 134 -0.39 5.94 -17.27
N ASN A 135 -1.01 4.96 -17.92
CA ASN A 135 -1.48 3.73 -17.28
C ASN A 135 -0.30 3.00 -16.64
N THR A 136 -0.10 3.22 -15.36
CA THR A 136 0.84 2.46 -14.55
C THR A 136 0.13 1.23 -14.02
N ILE A 137 0.75 0.07 -14.18
CA ILE A 137 0.17 -1.23 -13.83
C ILE A 137 1.07 -1.88 -12.78
N CYS A 138 0.46 -2.47 -11.75
CA CYS A 138 1.12 -3.32 -10.78
C CYS A 138 0.86 -4.78 -11.13
N PHE A 139 1.92 -5.58 -11.22
CA PHE A 139 1.83 -7.01 -11.49
C PHE A 139 2.07 -7.83 -10.22
N TYR A 140 1.23 -8.83 -10.02
CA TYR A 140 1.34 -9.82 -8.93
C TYR A 140 1.69 -11.17 -9.53
N PHE A 141 2.89 -11.67 -9.19
CA PHE A 141 3.40 -12.93 -9.71
C PHE A 141 2.96 -14.09 -8.81
N GLY A 142 1.99 -14.85 -9.26
CA GLY A 142 1.55 -16.09 -8.63
C GLY A 142 2.26 -17.32 -9.17
N LYS A 143 1.92 -18.51 -8.67
CA LYS A 143 2.51 -19.78 -9.12
C LYS A 143 2.06 -20.15 -10.54
N ASP A 144 0.76 -19.99 -10.84
CA ASP A 144 0.15 -20.46 -12.08
C ASP A 144 -0.21 -19.34 -13.04
N ARG A 145 -0.27 -18.11 -12.55
CA ARG A 145 -0.68 -16.94 -13.33
C ARG A 145 -0.09 -15.66 -12.77
N VAL A 146 0.00 -14.65 -13.59
CA VAL A 146 0.29 -13.27 -13.19
C VAL A 146 -1.03 -12.50 -13.23
N THR A 147 -1.32 -11.73 -12.18
CA THR A 147 -2.46 -10.81 -12.19
C THR A 147 -1.98 -9.37 -12.18
N TYR A 148 -2.81 -8.44 -12.64
CA TYR A 148 -2.48 -7.03 -12.65
C TYR A 148 -3.63 -6.16 -12.15
N ALA A 149 -3.26 -4.99 -11.62
CA ALA A 149 -4.19 -3.94 -11.20
C ALA A 149 -3.63 -2.57 -11.57
N ASP A 150 -4.53 -1.59 -11.74
CA ASP A 150 -4.15 -0.21 -12.04
C ASP A 150 -3.48 0.48 -10.85
N LEU A 151 -2.49 1.34 -11.15
CA LEU A 151 -1.73 2.11 -10.18
C LEU A 151 -1.50 3.55 -10.70
N ASN A 152 -2.59 4.24 -11.01
CA ASN A 152 -2.55 5.54 -11.70
C ASN A 152 -2.30 6.73 -10.78
N THR A 153 -2.42 6.55 -9.45
CA THR A 153 -2.24 7.63 -8.48
C THR A 153 -0.88 7.53 -7.80
N LYS A 154 -0.14 8.62 -7.86
CA LYS A 154 1.13 8.80 -7.13
C LYS A 154 0.97 9.84 -6.03
N ILE A 155 1.42 9.50 -4.84
CA ILE A 155 1.50 10.42 -3.71
C ILE A 155 2.97 10.58 -3.34
N THR A 156 3.45 11.82 -3.40
CA THR A 156 4.80 12.18 -2.95
C THR A 156 4.71 12.73 -1.53
N CYS A 157 5.44 12.13 -0.61
CA CYS A 157 5.47 12.45 0.81
C CYS A 157 6.78 13.14 1.16
N GLN A 158 6.71 14.27 1.83
CA GLN A 158 7.87 15.02 2.36
C GLN A 158 7.75 15.15 3.87
N LYS A 159 8.82 14.84 4.59
CA LYS A 159 8.85 14.93 6.05
C LYS A 159 8.41 16.32 6.53
N LYS A 160 7.43 16.38 7.43
CA LYS A 160 7.14 17.60 8.18
C LYS A 160 8.24 17.85 9.19
N ALA A 161 8.69 19.12 9.31
CA ALA A 161 9.59 19.50 10.37
C ALA A 161 8.97 19.14 11.73
N LYS A 162 9.76 18.56 12.63
CA LYS A 162 9.33 18.34 14.02
C LYS A 162 9.03 19.71 14.62
N SER A 163 7.80 19.92 15.10
CA SER A 163 7.48 21.16 15.82
C SER A 163 8.39 21.26 17.03
N THR A 164 9.19 22.32 17.09
CA THR A 164 10.04 22.65 18.24
C THR A 164 9.25 23.26 19.40
N LYS A 165 8.01 23.68 19.16
CA LYS A 165 7.07 24.08 20.21
C LYS A 165 6.61 22.83 20.94
N GLY A 166 6.85 22.79 22.24
CA GLY A 166 6.68 21.63 23.09
C GLY A 166 5.36 20.88 22.92
N ARG A 167 5.33 19.67 23.40
CA ARG A 167 4.21 18.70 23.31
C ARG A 167 2.84 19.26 23.77
N GLU A 168 2.80 20.40 24.44
CA GLU A 168 1.60 21.03 24.99
C GLU A 168 0.63 21.59 23.92
N GLY A 169 1.10 21.86 22.69
CA GLY A 169 0.24 22.37 21.61
C GLY A 169 -0.33 21.30 20.65
N GLN A 170 -0.06 20.01 20.86
CA GLN A 170 -0.53 18.92 19.99
C GLN A 170 -1.49 17.96 20.73
N ALA A 171 -2.49 18.50 21.39
CA ALA A 171 -3.49 17.73 22.13
C ALA A 171 -4.26 16.68 21.28
N TRP A 172 -4.25 16.82 19.95
CA TRP A 172 -4.91 15.89 19.02
C TRP A 172 -4.07 14.65 18.67
N LYS A 173 -2.75 14.67 18.91
CA LYS A 173 -1.90 13.53 18.58
C LYS A 173 -2.15 12.38 19.56
N PRO A 174 -2.60 11.20 19.08
CA PRO A 174 -2.85 10.08 19.98
C PRO A 174 -1.55 9.58 20.62
N VAL A 175 -1.66 9.14 21.86
CA VAL A 175 -0.53 8.53 22.59
C VAL A 175 -0.25 7.13 22.05
N SER A 176 -1.32 6.38 21.71
CA SER A 176 -1.25 5.06 21.08
C SER A 176 -2.42 4.89 20.12
N VAL A 177 -2.22 4.02 19.13
CA VAL A 177 -3.24 3.68 18.14
C VAL A 177 -3.45 2.18 18.17
N HIS A 178 -4.69 1.74 18.39
CA HIS A 178 -5.04 0.33 18.39
C HIS A 178 -5.81 -0.02 17.11
N VAL A 179 -5.36 -1.05 16.43
CA VAL A 179 -5.91 -1.50 15.15
C VAL A 179 -6.53 -2.87 15.31
N LYS A 180 -7.79 -2.97 14.91
CA LYS A 180 -8.56 -4.23 14.91
C LYS A 180 -9.05 -4.53 13.50
N LYS A 181 -9.17 -5.79 13.16
CA LYS A 181 -9.94 -6.23 12.00
C LYS A 181 -11.41 -6.31 12.38
N ARG A 182 -12.28 -5.91 11.47
CA ARG A 182 -13.73 -6.13 11.58
C ARG A 182 -14.28 -6.65 10.26
N LYS A 183 -15.42 -7.28 10.31
CA LYS A 183 -16.19 -7.58 9.10
C LYS A 183 -16.64 -6.27 8.44
N ARG A 184 -16.78 -6.29 7.12
CA ARG A 184 -17.34 -5.15 6.39
C ARG A 184 -18.78 -4.92 6.84
N THR A 185 -19.19 -3.66 6.86
CA THR A 185 -20.61 -3.33 7.01
C THR A 185 -21.37 -3.69 5.74
N GLU A 186 -22.69 -3.84 5.83
CA GLU A 186 -23.54 -4.11 4.66
C GLU A 186 -23.38 -3.05 3.58
N GLU A 187 -23.31 -1.77 3.94
CA GLU A 187 -23.05 -0.66 3.00
C GLU A 187 -21.70 -0.76 2.29
N GLU A 188 -20.66 -1.21 2.99
CA GLU A 188 -19.32 -1.40 2.40
C GLU A 188 -19.32 -2.57 1.41
N GLU A 189 -20.05 -3.65 1.72
CA GLU A 189 -20.16 -4.81 0.84
C GLU A 189 -21.04 -4.50 -0.38
N GLU A 190 -22.12 -3.76 -0.23
CA GLU A 190 -22.93 -3.27 -1.35
C GLU A 190 -22.12 -2.38 -2.30
N LYS A 191 -21.36 -1.41 -1.76
CA LYS A 191 -20.49 -0.56 -2.58
C LYS A 191 -19.43 -1.37 -3.33
N ARG A 192 -18.89 -2.40 -2.70
CA ARG A 192 -17.92 -3.29 -3.33
C ARG A 192 -18.56 -4.12 -4.44
N SER A 193 -19.71 -4.71 -4.17
CA SER A 193 -20.46 -5.51 -5.13
C SER A 193 -20.90 -4.69 -6.34
N ALA A 194 -21.37 -3.45 -6.12
CA ALA A 194 -21.71 -2.53 -7.21
C ALA A 194 -20.50 -2.19 -8.09
N LYS A 195 -19.31 -2.00 -7.50
CA LYS A 195 -18.08 -1.77 -8.28
C LYS A 195 -17.67 -3.01 -9.08
N LEU A 196 -17.81 -4.21 -8.52
CA LEU A 196 -17.55 -5.45 -9.26
C LEU A 196 -18.51 -5.64 -10.43
N ALA A 197 -19.80 -5.46 -10.19
CA ALA A 197 -20.82 -5.58 -11.23
C ALA A 197 -20.61 -4.58 -12.40
N ALA A 198 -20.13 -3.36 -12.08
CA ALA A 198 -19.81 -2.36 -13.11
C ALA A 198 -18.58 -2.73 -13.97
N ILE A 199 -17.73 -3.66 -13.54
CA ILE A 199 -16.57 -4.15 -14.28
C ILE A 199 -16.94 -5.34 -15.15
N GLU A 200 -17.92 -6.14 -14.72
CA GLU A 200 -18.39 -7.33 -15.42
C GLU A 200 -19.40 -7.02 -16.54
N ALA A 201 -19.97 -5.81 -16.54
CA ALA A 201 -20.91 -5.31 -17.57
C ALA A 201 -20.18 -4.69 -18.76
#